data_8028eebcea97da07f98f19a281a96995
#
_entry.id   8028eebcea97da07f98f19a281a96995
#
_cell.length_a   1.000
_cell.length_b   1.000
_cell.length_c   1.000
_cell.angle_alpha   90.00
_cell.angle_beta   90.00
_cell.angle_gamma   90.00
#
_symmetry.space_group_name_H-M   'P 1'
#
loop_
_entity.id
_entity.type
_entity.pdbx_description
1 polymer ?
#
loop_
_entity_poly.entity_id
_entity_poly.type
_entity_poly.pdbx_seq_one_letter_code
_entity_poly.pdbx_strand_id
1 'polypeptide(L)'
;MKRIYHGPWTLAGLACAILAAVAMLSFFSCGEKGQASSNDKPHMDNKDLKTIYLAGGCFWGVEKYFSLMPGVKETEVGYANGSTASPTYEEVCSGKTGHAETVKVVFDPEELSLPFLLERYYSIIDPVSVNKQGNDRGIQYRTGIYYADEKDKPVIETSLKRLQQHFRQPLAIEVQPLRQFSRAEKYHQRYLDKNPGGYCHIPPAKFREASQARENEPVYRKKSFRLWPSSTSSLPDRKSTRLNSSHPK
;
A
#
# COMPACT_ATOMS: atom_id res chain seq x y z
N MET A 1 -47.32 45.77 -10.81
CA MET A 1 -48.24 45.92 -9.67
C MET A 1 -47.57 45.26 -8.49
N LYS A 2 -46.92 46.12 -7.61
CA LYS A 2 -47.36 46.52 -6.25
C LYS A 2 -47.66 45.29 -5.37
N ARG A 3 -47.01 45.05 -4.25
CA ARG A 3 -46.87 45.92 -3.06
C ARG A 3 -45.70 45.49 -2.18
N ILE A 4 -45.00 46.48 -1.71
CA ILE A 4 -44.07 46.56 -0.60
C ILE A 4 -44.90 46.69 0.69
N TYR A 5 -44.48 46.05 1.79
CA TYR A 5 -44.86 46.46 3.13
C TYR A 5 -43.63 46.55 4.03
N HIS A 6 -43.39 47.80 4.44
CA HIS A 6 -42.48 48.18 5.52
C HIS A 6 -43.23 48.37 6.83
N GLY A 7 -42.54 48.11 7.95
CA GLY A 7 -42.59 48.89 9.15
C GLY A 7 -43.08 48.20 10.41
N PRO A 8 -42.90 48.80 11.61
CA PRO A 8 -41.74 49.54 12.06
C PRO A 8 -41.23 49.14 13.47
N TRP A 9 -40.12 49.67 13.79
CA TRP A 9 -39.42 49.91 15.07
C TRP A 9 -40.22 49.96 16.34
N THR A 10 -39.70 49.44 17.49
CA THR A 10 -39.70 50.17 18.76
C THR A 10 -38.44 49.82 19.58
N LEU A 11 -37.71 50.86 19.88
CA LEU A 11 -36.71 51.06 20.93
C LEU A 11 -37.37 51.23 22.26
N ALA A 12 -36.84 50.66 23.32
CA ALA A 12 -36.86 51.19 24.72
C ALA A 12 -36.28 50.03 25.59
N GLY A 13 -35.42 50.18 26.50
CA GLY A 13 -34.77 51.25 27.23
C GLY A 13 -33.89 50.56 28.25
N LEU A 14 -32.78 50.98 28.34
CA LEU A 14 -31.95 51.64 29.32
C LEU A 14 -32.17 51.24 30.80
N ALA A 15 -31.06 50.89 31.39
CA ALA A 15 -30.45 51.47 32.59
C ALA A 15 -30.52 50.73 33.93
N CYS A 16 -29.43 50.88 34.61
CA CYS A 16 -29.18 50.92 36.09
C CYS A 16 -28.84 49.53 36.71
N ALA A 17 -27.88 49.43 37.56
CA ALA A 17 -26.75 50.23 38.07
C ALA A 17 -25.87 49.28 38.94
N ILE A 18 -24.65 49.42 38.87
CA ILE A 18 -23.56 49.64 39.85
C ILE A 18 -23.92 49.41 41.33
N LEU A 19 -23.07 48.71 42.05
CA LEU A 19 -22.42 48.86 43.36
C LEU A 19 -22.21 47.52 44.03
N ALA A 20 -20.95 47.16 44.15
CA ALA A 20 -19.99 47.32 45.25
C ALA A 20 -20.24 46.34 46.40
N ALA A 21 -19.33 45.58 46.84
CA ALA A 21 -18.18 45.78 47.66
C ALA A 21 -17.56 44.46 48.08
N VAL A 22 -16.28 44.37 47.92
CA VAL A 22 -15.19 44.01 48.85
C VAL A 22 -15.64 43.39 50.17
N ALA A 23 -15.15 42.18 50.47
CA ALA A 23 -14.33 41.87 51.63
C ALA A 23 -14.16 40.35 51.86
N MET A 24 -12.94 40.05 52.13
CA MET A 24 -12.33 39.17 53.13
C MET A 24 -12.04 37.73 52.68
N LEU A 25 -10.80 37.53 52.36
CA LEU A 25 -9.75 36.73 53.02
C LEU A 25 -10.28 35.70 54.03
N SER A 26 -10.02 34.42 53.76
CA SER A 26 -9.24 33.58 54.66
C SER A 26 -9.15 32.12 54.17
N PHE A 27 -7.95 31.70 53.92
CA PHE A 27 -7.35 30.39 54.21
C PHE A 27 -8.29 29.16 54.28
N PHE A 28 -8.09 28.21 53.35
CA PHE A 28 -7.76 26.86 53.78
C PHE A 28 -7.04 26.12 52.64
N SER A 29 -5.77 25.85 52.92
CA SER A 29 -4.94 24.87 52.21
C SER A 29 -5.51 23.48 52.50
N CYS A 30 -5.92 22.76 51.48
CA CYS A 30 -6.00 21.31 51.55
C CYS A 30 -5.62 20.75 50.20
N GLY A 31 -4.51 20.02 50.17
CA GLY A 31 -3.93 19.43 48.99
C GLY A 31 -4.86 18.35 48.45
N GLU A 32 -5.28 18.54 47.24
CA GLU A 32 -5.90 17.51 46.42
C GLU A 32 -4.92 17.09 45.35
N LYS A 33 -4.36 15.90 45.56
CA LYS A 33 -3.53 15.21 44.58
C LYS A 33 -4.37 14.97 43.33
N GLY A 34 -4.27 15.88 42.37
CA GLY A 34 -4.78 15.66 41.05
C GLY A 34 -4.07 14.46 40.44
N GLN A 35 -4.79 13.37 40.31
CA GLN A 35 -4.43 12.24 39.47
C GLN A 35 -4.38 12.75 38.03
N ALA A 36 -3.17 13.00 37.52
CA ALA A 36 -2.92 13.17 36.12
C ALA A 36 -3.21 11.83 35.44
N SER A 37 -4.38 11.72 34.84
CA SER A 37 -4.69 10.66 33.89
C SER A 37 -3.88 10.95 32.63
N SER A 38 -2.67 10.47 32.59
CA SER A 38 -1.87 10.41 31.35
C SER A 38 -2.43 9.31 30.45
N ASN A 39 -3.48 9.63 29.71
CA ASN A 39 -3.82 8.93 28.48
C ASN A 39 -2.87 9.39 27.36
N ASP A 40 -1.58 9.26 27.59
CA ASP A 40 -0.57 9.29 26.54
C ASP A 40 -0.65 7.99 25.75
N LYS A 41 -1.62 7.93 24.81
CA LYS A 41 -1.41 7.14 23.61
C LYS A 41 -0.20 7.78 22.93
N PRO A 42 0.86 7.00 22.60
CA PRO A 42 1.96 7.57 21.84
C PRO A 42 1.37 8.19 20.56
N HIS A 43 1.43 9.49 20.46
CA HIS A 43 1.21 10.24 19.25
C HIS A 43 2.37 9.81 18.33
N MET A 44 2.12 8.83 17.47
CA MET A 44 3.07 8.49 16.42
C MET A 44 3.16 9.72 15.53
N ASP A 45 4.24 10.45 15.69
CA ASP A 45 4.57 11.59 14.84
C ASP A 45 4.71 11.05 13.42
N ASN A 46 3.70 11.29 12.60
CA ASN A 46 3.59 10.82 11.21
C ASN A 46 4.62 11.53 10.30
N LYS A 47 5.57 12.25 10.91
CA LYS A 47 6.47 13.19 10.24
C LYS A 47 7.61 12.51 9.49
N ASP A 48 7.93 11.29 9.83
CA ASP A 48 9.12 10.59 9.34
C ASP A 48 8.80 9.34 8.51
N LEU A 49 7.52 8.96 8.36
CA LEU A 49 7.16 7.80 7.56
C LEU A 49 7.31 8.08 6.06
N LYS A 50 7.83 7.10 5.34
CA LYS A 50 7.93 7.14 3.88
C LYS A 50 6.87 6.27 3.22
N THR A 51 6.53 6.62 1.98
CA THR A 51 5.56 5.88 1.17
C THR A 51 6.13 5.57 -0.19
N ILE A 52 6.01 4.31 -0.61
CA ILE A 52 6.33 3.84 -1.96
C ILE A 52 5.17 3.00 -2.50
N TYR A 53 5.01 2.96 -3.82
CA TYR A 53 3.94 2.24 -4.49
C TYR A 53 4.53 1.17 -5.40
N LEU A 54 4.16 -0.10 -5.18
CA LEU A 54 4.78 -1.25 -5.80
C LEU A 54 3.75 -2.10 -6.56
N ALA A 55 3.94 -2.21 -7.86
CA ALA A 55 3.17 -3.08 -8.74
C ALA A 55 3.97 -4.36 -9.02
N GLY A 56 3.38 -5.52 -8.79
CA GLY A 56 4.11 -6.81 -8.86
C GLY A 56 3.22 -8.01 -9.11
N GLY A 57 2.32 -7.95 -10.09
CA GLY A 57 1.29 -8.96 -10.32
C GLY A 57 0.07 -8.73 -9.44
N CYS A 58 -0.65 -9.81 -9.12
CA CYS A 58 -1.81 -9.72 -8.24
C CYS A 58 -1.42 -9.10 -6.89
N PHE A 59 -2.05 -7.99 -6.56
CA PHE A 59 -1.73 -7.19 -5.38
C PHE A 59 -2.03 -7.89 -4.04
N TRP A 60 -2.86 -8.94 -4.00
CA TRP A 60 -3.16 -9.67 -2.76
C TRP A 60 -1.91 -10.28 -2.12
N GLY A 61 -1.06 -10.92 -2.96
CA GLY A 61 0.19 -11.51 -2.50
C GLY A 61 1.22 -10.46 -2.11
N VAL A 62 1.34 -9.40 -2.89
CA VAL A 62 2.27 -8.30 -2.63
C VAL A 62 1.89 -7.57 -1.34
N GLU A 63 0.60 -7.27 -1.12
CA GLU A 63 0.10 -6.69 0.13
C GLU A 63 0.43 -7.57 1.32
N LYS A 64 0.08 -8.87 1.25
CA LYS A 64 0.36 -9.82 2.32
C LYS A 64 1.84 -9.88 2.65
N TYR A 65 2.71 -9.88 1.62
CA TYR A 65 4.15 -9.92 1.81
C TYR A 65 4.65 -8.71 2.61
N PHE A 66 4.33 -7.50 2.15
CA PHE A 66 4.79 -6.28 2.82
C PHE A 66 4.14 -6.05 4.18
N SER A 67 2.88 -6.45 4.36
CA SER A 67 2.20 -6.31 5.67
C SER A 67 2.81 -7.15 6.79
N LEU A 68 3.63 -8.15 6.46
CA LEU A 68 4.35 -8.98 7.42
C LEU A 68 5.76 -8.47 7.72
N MET A 69 6.25 -7.49 6.94
CA MET A 69 7.65 -7.04 7.04
C MET A 69 7.82 -6.08 8.21
N PRO A 70 8.79 -6.31 9.12
CA PRO A 70 9.13 -5.35 10.16
C PRO A 70 9.51 -4.00 9.56
N GLY A 71 9.08 -2.90 10.17
CA GLY A 71 9.27 -1.55 9.68
C GLY A 71 8.16 -1.06 8.74
N VAL A 72 7.34 -1.94 8.16
CA VAL A 72 6.13 -1.54 7.43
C VAL A 72 5.01 -1.23 8.43
N LYS A 73 4.42 -0.05 8.31
CA LYS A 73 3.37 0.46 9.23
C LYS A 73 1.98 0.31 8.63
N GLU A 74 1.84 0.47 7.30
CA GLU A 74 0.56 0.37 6.60
C GLU A 74 0.75 -0.19 5.19
N THR A 75 -0.24 -0.98 4.74
CA THR A 75 -0.39 -1.39 3.34
C THR A 75 -1.80 -1.14 2.86
N GLU A 76 -1.94 -0.71 1.60
CA GLU A 76 -3.23 -0.50 0.96
C GLU A 76 -3.14 -0.93 -0.50
N VAL A 77 -4.08 -1.73 -0.98
CA VAL A 77 -4.14 -2.12 -2.40
C VAL A 77 -4.99 -1.16 -3.21
N GLY A 78 -4.57 -0.93 -4.45
CA GLY A 78 -5.24 -0.01 -5.35
C GLY A 78 -4.74 -0.11 -6.79
N TYR A 79 -5.10 0.86 -7.58
CA TYR A 79 -4.84 0.96 -9.00
C TYR A 79 -4.05 2.24 -9.28
N ALA A 80 -2.86 2.09 -9.88
CA ALA A 80 -1.97 3.23 -10.10
C ALA A 80 -1.70 3.52 -11.57
N ASN A 81 -1.41 4.77 -11.84
CA ASN A 81 -0.83 5.28 -13.10
C ASN A 81 -1.58 4.89 -14.38
N GLY A 82 -2.90 4.75 -14.31
CA GLY A 82 -3.75 4.58 -15.48
C GLY A 82 -4.22 5.91 -16.07
N SER A 83 -5.24 5.85 -16.92
CA SER A 83 -5.79 6.99 -17.68
C SER A 83 -7.10 7.54 -17.12
N THR A 84 -7.77 6.83 -16.23
CA THR A 84 -9.06 7.20 -15.65
C THR A 84 -8.94 7.45 -14.14
N ALA A 85 -9.71 8.41 -13.63
CA ALA A 85 -9.84 8.60 -12.19
C ALA A 85 -10.79 7.53 -11.61
N SER A 86 -10.45 6.94 -10.47
CA SER A 86 -11.31 6.02 -9.71
C SER A 86 -11.92 4.87 -10.55
N PRO A 87 -11.10 4.04 -11.22
CA PRO A 87 -11.61 2.91 -11.98
C PRO A 87 -12.18 1.83 -11.05
N THR A 88 -13.16 1.06 -11.55
CA THR A 88 -13.58 -0.18 -10.91
C THR A 88 -12.61 -1.32 -11.23
N TYR A 89 -12.68 -2.42 -10.46
CA TYR A 89 -11.88 -3.62 -10.73
C TYR A 89 -12.11 -4.18 -12.13
N GLU A 90 -13.37 -4.25 -12.57
CA GLU A 90 -13.76 -4.75 -13.91
C GLU A 90 -13.15 -3.90 -15.02
N GLU A 91 -13.15 -2.58 -14.85
CA GLU A 91 -12.54 -1.65 -15.81
C GLU A 91 -11.02 -1.86 -15.89
N VAL A 92 -10.34 -2.05 -14.74
CA VAL A 92 -8.90 -2.36 -14.70
C VAL A 92 -8.62 -3.70 -15.37
N CYS A 93 -9.40 -4.75 -15.06
CA CYS A 93 -9.27 -6.08 -15.67
C CYS A 93 -9.49 -6.08 -17.18
N SER A 94 -10.29 -5.14 -17.72
CA SER A 94 -10.45 -4.97 -19.16
C SER A 94 -9.17 -4.57 -19.89
N GLY A 95 -8.14 -4.08 -19.16
CA GLY A 95 -6.90 -3.56 -19.69
C GLY A 95 -7.00 -2.18 -20.35
N LYS A 96 -8.21 -1.62 -20.52
CA LYS A 96 -8.44 -0.36 -21.26
C LYS A 96 -8.03 0.88 -20.47
N THR A 97 -8.06 0.81 -19.15
CA THR A 97 -7.72 1.93 -18.27
C THR A 97 -6.21 2.12 -18.07
N GLY A 98 -5.41 1.11 -18.43
CA GLY A 98 -3.97 1.17 -18.30
C GLY A 98 -3.44 1.20 -16.87
N HIS A 99 -4.28 0.97 -15.85
CA HIS A 99 -3.84 0.92 -14.45
C HIS A 99 -3.02 -0.34 -14.16
N ALA A 100 -2.10 -0.24 -13.19
CA ALA A 100 -1.46 -1.40 -12.56
C ALA A 100 -2.12 -1.70 -11.22
N GLU A 101 -2.31 -2.98 -10.91
CA GLU A 101 -2.54 -3.43 -9.54
C GLU A 101 -1.33 -3.09 -8.70
N THR A 102 -1.52 -2.31 -7.66
CA THR A 102 -0.43 -1.64 -6.93
C THR A 102 -0.69 -1.68 -5.44
N VAL A 103 0.36 -1.87 -4.67
CA VAL A 103 0.33 -1.77 -3.21
C VAL A 103 1.02 -0.47 -2.79
N LYS A 104 0.31 0.38 -2.07
CA LYS A 104 0.86 1.47 -1.28
C LYS A 104 1.52 0.85 -0.05
N VAL A 105 2.78 1.14 0.18
CA VAL A 105 3.55 0.68 1.35
C VAL A 105 4.03 1.89 2.12
N VAL A 106 3.56 2.04 3.36
CA VAL A 106 4.03 3.07 4.30
C VAL A 106 4.99 2.40 5.27
N PHE A 107 6.19 2.93 5.41
CA PHE A 107 7.24 2.33 6.20
C PHE A 107 8.04 3.37 6.98
N ASP A 108 8.65 2.92 8.07
CA ASP A 108 9.54 3.71 8.90
C ASP A 108 10.97 3.60 8.35
N PRO A 109 11.57 4.68 7.84
CA PRO A 109 12.90 4.65 7.25
C PRO A 109 14.03 4.38 8.27
N GLU A 110 13.76 4.50 9.57
CA GLU A 110 14.74 4.16 10.63
C GLU A 110 14.75 2.65 10.92
N GLU A 111 13.63 1.95 10.69
CA GLU A 111 13.52 0.50 10.87
C GLU A 111 13.76 -0.29 9.57
N LEU A 112 13.47 0.33 8.41
CA LEU A 112 13.48 -0.32 7.11
C LEU A 112 13.91 0.67 6.04
N SER A 113 15.12 0.52 5.49
CA SER A 113 15.57 1.41 4.42
C SER A 113 14.89 1.09 3.09
N LEU A 114 14.73 2.12 2.23
CA LEU A 114 14.19 1.95 0.88
C LEU A 114 15.00 0.95 0.04
N PRO A 115 16.36 0.96 0.02
CA PRO A 115 17.12 -0.04 -0.71
C PRO A 115 16.79 -1.47 -0.30
N PHE A 116 16.69 -1.74 1.00
CA PHE A 116 16.37 -3.07 1.49
C PHE A 116 14.92 -3.48 1.16
N LEU A 117 13.95 -2.57 1.27
CA LEU A 117 12.56 -2.79 0.87
C LEU A 117 12.49 -3.16 -0.62
N LEU A 118 13.23 -2.47 -1.49
CA LEU A 118 13.30 -2.76 -2.92
C LEU A 118 13.92 -4.13 -3.21
N GLU A 119 14.98 -4.52 -2.50
CA GLU A 119 15.54 -5.87 -2.64
C GLU A 119 14.52 -6.96 -2.28
N ARG A 120 13.72 -6.74 -1.24
CA ARG A 120 12.63 -7.65 -0.86
C ARG A 120 11.55 -7.69 -1.93
N TYR A 121 11.18 -6.55 -2.51
CA TYR A 121 10.27 -6.50 -3.66
C TYR A 121 10.78 -7.33 -4.84
N TYR A 122 12.05 -7.18 -5.23
CA TYR A 122 12.63 -7.97 -6.33
C TYR A 122 12.62 -9.47 -6.05
N SER A 123 12.63 -9.89 -4.81
CA SER A 123 12.62 -11.31 -4.44
C SER A 123 11.29 -12.03 -4.64
N ILE A 124 10.21 -11.28 -4.90
CA ILE A 124 8.85 -11.80 -5.05
C ILE A 124 8.24 -11.59 -6.43
N ILE A 125 8.99 -10.99 -7.35
CA ILE A 125 8.56 -10.78 -8.74
C ILE A 125 9.51 -11.45 -9.73
N ASP A 126 9.03 -11.65 -10.94
CA ASP A 126 9.88 -11.89 -12.11
C ASP A 126 10.18 -10.54 -12.79
N PRO A 127 11.41 -10.01 -12.62
CA PRO A 127 11.72 -8.64 -13.02
C PRO A 127 11.89 -8.46 -14.55
N VAL A 128 11.92 -9.54 -15.33
CA VAL A 128 12.06 -9.51 -16.80
C VAL A 128 10.74 -9.86 -17.52
N SER A 129 9.70 -10.19 -16.75
CA SER A 129 8.40 -10.57 -17.31
C SER A 129 7.56 -9.35 -17.63
N VAL A 130 7.14 -9.22 -18.90
CA VAL A 130 6.30 -8.11 -19.37
C VAL A 130 4.82 -8.45 -19.18
N ASN A 131 4.07 -7.58 -18.49
CA ASN A 131 2.62 -7.70 -18.29
C ASN A 131 2.17 -9.06 -17.76
N LYS A 132 3.00 -9.69 -16.92
CA LYS A 132 2.74 -11.03 -16.39
C LYS A 132 3.52 -11.27 -15.11
N GLN A 133 2.86 -11.93 -14.11
CA GLN A 133 3.51 -12.48 -12.93
C GLN A 133 2.86 -13.83 -12.59
N GLY A 134 3.67 -14.90 -12.55
CA GLY A 134 3.12 -16.24 -12.37
C GLY A 134 2.12 -16.62 -13.47
N ASN A 135 0.89 -16.92 -13.08
CA ASN A 135 -0.21 -17.24 -13.99
C ASN A 135 -1.04 -16.01 -14.40
N ASP A 136 -0.86 -14.89 -13.72
CA ASP A 136 -1.59 -13.66 -13.98
C ASP A 136 -1.05 -12.98 -15.25
N ARG A 137 -1.92 -12.68 -16.21
CA ARG A 137 -1.60 -12.08 -17.51
C ARG A 137 -2.48 -10.87 -17.75
N GLY A 138 -1.87 -9.77 -18.15
CA GLY A 138 -2.53 -8.52 -18.46
C GLY A 138 -1.68 -7.32 -18.04
N ILE A 139 -1.95 -6.17 -18.64
CA ILE A 139 -1.22 -4.92 -18.35
C ILE A 139 -1.32 -4.51 -16.87
N GLN A 140 -2.41 -4.88 -16.21
CA GLN A 140 -2.61 -4.61 -14.78
C GLN A 140 -1.62 -5.38 -13.88
N TYR A 141 -1.05 -6.48 -14.37
CA TYR A 141 -0.09 -7.30 -13.62
C TYR A 141 1.37 -7.01 -13.96
N ARG A 142 1.65 -5.86 -14.62
CA ARG A 142 3.01 -5.43 -14.89
C ARG A 142 3.75 -5.08 -13.59
N THR A 143 5.07 -5.11 -13.67
CA THR A 143 5.93 -4.69 -12.56
C THR A 143 6.24 -3.20 -12.63
N GLY A 144 6.24 -2.53 -11.48
CA GLY A 144 6.52 -1.10 -11.43
C GLY A 144 6.83 -0.60 -10.03
N ILE A 145 7.60 0.48 -9.96
CA ILE A 145 7.91 1.23 -8.77
C ILE A 145 7.48 2.66 -9.03
N TYR A 146 6.47 3.14 -8.28
CA TYR A 146 5.96 4.48 -8.41
C TYR A 146 6.31 5.28 -7.17
N TYR A 147 7.11 6.33 -7.34
CA TYR A 147 7.59 7.17 -6.25
C TYR A 147 6.74 8.44 -6.10
N ALA A 148 6.50 8.84 -4.86
CA ALA A 148 5.83 10.09 -4.52
C ALA A 148 6.83 11.21 -4.21
N ASP A 149 8.04 10.86 -3.74
CA ASP A 149 9.14 11.78 -3.48
C ASP A 149 10.23 11.61 -4.56
N GLU A 150 10.55 12.68 -5.27
CA GLU A 150 11.61 12.69 -6.29
C GLU A 150 13.00 12.30 -5.72
N LYS A 151 13.22 12.48 -4.43
CA LYS A 151 14.46 12.06 -3.75
C LYS A 151 14.65 10.53 -3.75
N ASP A 152 13.58 9.77 -3.89
CA ASP A 152 13.65 8.31 -3.92
C ASP A 152 14.09 7.78 -5.29
N LYS A 153 13.90 8.54 -6.37
CA LYS A 153 14.24 8.14 -7.73
C LYS A 153 15.72 7.70 -7.89
N PRO A 154 16.74 8.45 -7.45
CA PRO A 154 18.13 8.01 -7.60
C PRO A 154 18.44 6.73 -6.81
N VAL A 155 17.77 6.49 -5.67
CA VAL A 155 17.89 5.27 -4.89
C VAL A 155 17.32 4.08 -5.68
N ILE A 156 16.12 4.25 -6.26
CA ILE A 156 15.44 3.24 -7.09
C ILE A 156 16.32 2.89 -8.30
N GLU A 157 16.79 3.89 -9.04
CA GLU A 157 17.64 3.68 -10.22
C GLU A 157 18.95 2.95 -9.89
N THR A 158 19.58 3.30 -8.76
CA THR A 158 20.79 2.63 -8.29
C THR A 158 20.51 1.18 -7.94
N SER A 159 19.40 0.92 -7.28
CA SER A 159 18.95 -0.44 -6.94
C SER A 159 18.68 -1.29 -8.19
N LEU A 160 18.00 -0.73 -9.18
CA LEU A 160 17.75 -1.41 -10.46
C LEU A 160 19.03 -1.68 -11.26
N LYS A 161 20.01 -0.77 -11.27
CA LYS A 161 21.30 -1.00 -11.89
C LYS A 161 22.03 -2.21 -11.26
N ARG A 162 21.92 -2.38 -9.94
CA ARG A 162 22.44 -3.57 -9.25
C ARG A 162 21.69 -4.83 -9.64
N LEU A 163 20.36 -4.76 -9.68
CA LEU A 163 19.50 -5.89 -10.07
C LEU A 163 19.79 -6.33 -11.50
N GLN A 164 19.96 -5.39 -12.45
CA GLN A 164 20.23 -5.71 -13.85
C GLN A 164 21.50 -6.57 -14.05
N GLN A 165 22.49 -6.46 -13.17
CA GLN A 165 23.72 -7.27 -13.27
C GLN A 165 23.47 -8.77 -13.11
N HIS A 166 22.32 -9.16 -12.54
CA HIS A 166 21.93 -10.56 -12.35
C HIS A 166 21.11 -11.12 -13.51
N PHE A 167 20.71 -10.29 -14.47
CA PHE A 167 19.85 -10.69 -15.59
C PHE A 167 20.51 -10.34 -16.93
N ARG A 168 20.45 -11.27 -17.91
CA ARG A 168 20.90 -11.01 -19.29
C ARG A 168 19.87 -10.21 -20.08
N GLN A 169 18.59 -10.37 -19.75
CA GLN A 169 17.49 -9.66 -20.37
C GLN A 169 17.30 -8.30 -19.69
N PRO A 170 16.82 -7.28 -20.42
CA PRO A 170 16.43 -6.02 -19.81
C PRO A 170 15.35 -6.24 -18.75
N LEU A 171 15.44 -5.49 -17.66
CA LEU A 171 14.38 -5.48 -16.65
C LEU A 171 13.11 -4.86 -17.26
N ALA A 172 11.96 -5.46 -16.94
CA ALA A 172 10.64 -4.99 -17.35
C ALA A 172 9.97 -4.10 -16.29
N ILE A 173 10.68 -3.80 -15.19
CA ILE A 173 10.17 -2.96 -14.11
C ILE A 173 10.12 -1.52 -14.57
N GLU A 174 8.94 -0.92 -14.64
CA GLU A 174 8.82 0.51 -14.92
C GLU A 174 9.10 1.36 -13.67
N VAL A 175 9.71 2.53 -13.86
CA VAL A 175 9.95 3.51 -12.80
C VAL A 175 9.33 4.82 -13.23
N GLN A 176 8.36 5.30 -12.48
CA GLN A 176 7.64 6.52 -12.81
C GLN A 176 7.28 7.29 -11.52
N PRO A 177 7.09 8.62 -11.61
CA PRO A 177 6.41 9.33 -10.54
C PRO A 177 4.99 8.78 -10.39
N LEU A 178 4.50 8.74 -9.17
CA LEU A 178 3.10 8.46 -8.92
C LEU A 178 2.25 9.61 -9.46
N ARG A 179 1.44 9.35 -10.48
CA ARG A 179 0.51 10.33 -11.04
C ARG A 179 -0.85 10.29 -10.35
N GLN A 180 -1.30 9.07 -10.03
CA GLN A 180 -2.55 8.82 -9.31
C GLN A 180 -2.53 7.44 -8.67
N PHE A 181 -3.29 7.31 -7.60
CA PHE A 181 -3.58 6.05 -6.94
C PHE A 181 -5.03 6.05 -6.50
N SER A 182 -5.81 5.11 -7.00
CA SER A 182 -7.18 4.86 -6.59
C SER A 182 -7.21 3.64 -5.70
N ARG A 183 -7.72 3.79 -4.48
CA ARG A 183 -7.90 2.67 -3.57
C ARG A 183 -8.82 1.63 -4.18
N ALA A 184 -8.42 0.36 -4.17
CA ALA A 184 -9.28 -0.74 -4.60
C ALA A 184 -10.41 -0.99 -3.59
N GLU A 185 -11.43 -1.69 -4.02
CA GLU A 185 -12.64 -1.99 -3.27
C GLU A 185 -12.33 -2.70 -1.94
N LYS A 186 -13.22 -2.53 -0.96
CA LYS A 186 -13.01 -3.02 0.42
C LYS A 186 -12.74 -4.53 0.49
N TYR A 187 -13.29 -5.32 -0.42
CA TYR A 187 -13.09 -6.77 -0.42
C TYR A 187 -11.67 -7.17 -0.82
N HIS A 188 -10.95 -6.35 -1.60
CA HIS A 188 -9.56 -6.58 -1.95
C HIS A 188 -8.58 -6.30 -0.81
N GLN A 189 -8.89 -5.33 0.05
CA GLN A 189 -8.00 -4.95 1.16
C GLN A 189 -7.81 -6.11 2.11
N ARG A 190 -6.55 -6.47 2.41
CA ARG A 190 -6.18 -7.58 3.30
C ARG A 190 -6.84 -8.91 2.88
N TYR A 191 -6.92 -9.16 1.56
CA TYR A 191 -7.64 -10.30 1.02
C TYR A 191 -7.14 -11.63 1.58
N LEU A 192 -5.83 -11.88 1.59
CA LEU A 192 -5.25 -13.13 2.08
C LEU A 192 -5.30 -13.31 3.61
N ASP A 193 -5.53 -12.24 4.37
CA ASP A 193 -5.82 -12.34 5.81
C ASP A 193 -7.24 -12.86 6.05
N LYS A 194 -8.19 -12.43 5.23
CA LYS A 194 -9.60 -12.86 5.29
C LYS A 194 -9.82 -14.22 4.61
N ASN A 195 -8.97 -14.58 3.64
CA ASN A 195 -9.06 -15.77 2.82
C ASN A 195 -7.70 -16.50 2.78
N PRO A 196 -7.28 -17.21 3.84
CA PRO A 196 -5.94 -17.82 3.92
C PRO A 196 -5.64 -18.85 2.83
N GLY A 197 -6.68 -19.48 2.23
CA GLY A 197 -6.57 -20.40 1.08
C GLY A 197 -6.75 -19.74 -0.27
N GLY A 198 -6.81 -18.41 -0.33
CA GLY A 198 -7.00 -17.65 -1.56
C GLY A 198 -5.82 -17.80 -2.53
N TYR A 199 -6.08 -17.49 -3.81
CA TYR A 199 -5.06 -17.51 -4.84
C TYR A 199 -3.90 -16.55 -4.51
N CYS A 200 -2.67 -17.03 -4.71
CA CYS A 200 -1.47 -16.22 -4.58
C CYS A 200 -0.36 -16.77 -5.49
N HIS A 201 0.28 -15.87 -6.28
CA HIS A 201 1.44 -16.24 -7.09
C HIS A 201 2.74 -16.28 -6.29
N ILE A 202 2.77 -15.70 -5.08
CA ILE A 202 3.94 -15.67 -4.20
C ILE A 202 3.95 -16.94 -3.33
N PRO A 203 5.05 -17.71 -3.32
CA PRO A 203 5.13 -18.93 -2.52
C PRO A 203 5.01 -18.64 -1.00
N PRO A 204 4.35 -19.51 -0.20
CA PRO A 204 4.18 -19.32 1.25
C PRO A 204 5.50 -19.15 2.02
N ALA A 205 6.61 -19.72 1.51
CA ALA A 205 7.94 -19.54 2.11
C ALA A 205 8.36 -18.07 2.15
N LYS A 206 7.97 -17.28 1.14
CA LYS A 206 8.28 -15.84 1.06
C LYS A 206 7.61 -15.03 2.17
N PHE A 207 6.43 -15.42 2.61
CA PHE A 207 5.76 -14.75 3.73
C PHE A 207 6.51 -14.98 5.05
N ARG A 208 7.10 -16.16 5.25
CA ARG A 208 7.98 -16.40 6.41
C ARG A 208 9.26 -15.58 6.32
N GLU A 209 9.88 -15.52 5.14
CA GLU A 209 11.05 -14.66 4.90
C GLU A 209 10.72 -13.18 5.19
N ALA A 210 9.54 -12.69 4.79
CA ALA A 210 9.11 -11.32 5.06
C ALA A 210 8.99 -11.03 6.57
N SER A 211 8.35 -11.90 7.33
CA SER A 211 8.16 -11.70 8.78
C SER A 211 9.46 -11.77 9.58
N GLN A 212 10.49 -12.40 9.03
CA GLN A 212 11.80 -12.53 9.64
C GLN A 212 12.85 -11.55 9.05
N ALA A 213 12.42 -10.72 8.11
CA ALA A 213 13.34 -9.81 7.41
C ALA A 213 14.04 -8.85 8.38
N ARG A 214 15.36 -8.74 8.25
CA ARG A 214 16.22 -7.80 8.99
C ARG A 214 17.20 -7.18 8.01
N GLU A 215 17.46 -5.89 8.12
CA GLU A 215 18.28 -5.15 7.17
C GLU A 215 19.73 -5.67 7.07
N ASN A 216 20.25 -6.24 8.16
CA ASN A 216 21.59 -6.79 8.21
C ASN A 216 21.76 -8.16 7.54
N GLU A 217 20.68 -8.75 7.01
CA GLU A 217 20.71 -10.02 6.31
C GLU A 217 20.80 -9.80 4.78
N PRO A 218 21.88 -10.23 4.11
CA PRO A 218 21.96 -10.10 2.65
C PRO A 218 20.88 -10.95 1.99
N VAL A 219 19.99 -10.30 1.24
CA VAL A 219 18.89 -10.92 0.47
C VAL A 219 19.45 -11.87 -0.59
N TYR A 220 20.62 -11.56 -1.10
CA TYR A 220 21.32 -12.33 -2.14
C TYR A 220 22.53 -13.05 -1.56
N ARG A 221 22.32 -14.24 -0.97
CA ARG A 221 23.42 -15.22 -0.85
C ARG A 221 23.74 -15.70 -2.25
N LYS A 222 25.02 -15.54 -2.69
CA LYS A 222 25.53 -15.94 -4.02
C LYS A 222 25.22 -17.39 -4.45
N LYS A 223 24.57 -18.22 -3.63
CA LYS A 223 24.25 -19.63 -3.90
C LYS A 223 22.77 -19.95 -4.16
N SER A 224 21.85 -19.00 -4.11
CA SER A 224 20.42 -19.31 -4.27
C SER A 224 19.72 -18.53 -5.39
N PHE A 225 20.45 -17.83 -6.25
CA PHE A 225 19.89 -17.38 -7.51
C PHE A 225 19.74 -18.61 -8.43
N ARG A 226 18.85 -19.53 -8.07
CA ARG A 226 18.26 -20.38 -9.08
C ARG A 226 17.45 -19.44 -9.95
N LEU A 227 17.99 -19.19 -11.12
CA LEU A 227 17.25 -18.64 -12.24
C LEU A 227 15.83 -19.20 -12.14
N TRP A 228 14.83 -18.36 -12.12
CA TRP A 228 13.46 -18.76 -12.34
C TRP A 228 13.49 -19.74 -13.52
N PRO A 229 12.95 -20.96 -13.38
CA PRO A 229 13.05 -21.93 -14.44
C PRO A 229 12.45 -21.33 -15.70
N SER A 230 13.31 -21.06 -16.68
CA SER A 230 12.86 -20.72 -18.02
C SER A 230 11.87 -21.80 -18.43
N SER A 231 10.65 -21.41 -18.79
CA SER A 231 9.57 -22.28 -19.24
C SER A 231 9.89 -22.87 -20.63
N THR A 232 10.98 -23.63 -20.73
CA THR A 232 11.33 -24.50 -21.85
C THR A 232 11.59 -25.88 -21.29
N SER A 233 10.56 -26.54 -20.80
CA SER A 233 10.50 -27.99 -20.75
C SER A 233 9.26 -28.40 -21.50
N SER A 234 9.50 -28.96 -22.68
CA SER A 234 8.58 -29.77 -23.44
C SER A 234 7.74 -30.66 -22.53
N LEU A 235 6.42 -30.43 -22.56
CA LEU A 235 5.43 -31.32 -21.97
C LEU A 235 5.56 -32.69 -22.67
N PRO A 236 5.64 -33.79 -21.93
CA PRO A 236 5.42 -35.11 -22.55
C PRO A 236 3.95 -35.19 -22.96
N ASP A 237 3.79 -35.56 -24.21
CA ASP A 237 2.54 -35.85 -24.91
C ASP A 237 1.64 -36.78 -24.07
N ARG A 238 0.62 -36.28 -23.41
CA ARG A 238 -0.41 -37.10 -22.78
C ARG A 238 -1.48 -37.38 -23.80
N LYS A 239 -1.45 -38.60 -24.30
CA LYS A 239 -2.52 -39.20 -25.07
C LYS A 239 -3.89 -38.90 -24.47
N SER A 240 -4.71 -38.31 -25.34
CA SER A 240 -6.13 -38.09 -25.17
C SER A 240 -6.86 -39.38 -24.74
N THR A 241 -7.36 -39.43 -23.53
CA THR A 241 -8.46 -40.34 -23.17
C THR A 241 -9.73 -39.51 -23.06
N ARG A 242 -10.56 -39.65 -24.08
CA ARG A 242 -11.95 -39.17 -24.08
C ARG A 242 -12.69 -39.83 -22.93
N LEU A 243 -13.21 -39.08 -22.02
CA LEU A 243 -14.31 -39.50 -21.16
C LEU A 243 -15.56 -38.70 -21.51
N ASN A 244 -16.47 -39.49 -22.05
CA ASN A 244 -17.84 -39.18 -22.41
C ASN A 244 -18.62 -38.85 -21.14
N SER A 245 -19.15 -37.65 -20.95
CA SER A 245 -20.09 -37.35 -19.89
C SER A 245 -21.48 -37.16 -20.44
N SER A 246 -22.28 -38.20 -20.33
CA SER A 246 -23.74 -38.15 -20.43
C SER A 246 -24.31 -37.53 -19.16
N HIS A 247 -25.08 -36.46 -19.31
CA HIS A 247 -25.94 -35.88 -18.27
C HIS A 247 -27.23 -36.74 -18.17
N PRO A 248 -27.72 -37.03 -16.97
CA PRO A 248 -29.13 -37.34 -16.77
C PRO A 248 -29.91 -36.07 -16.40
N LYS A 249 -31.17 -36.12 -16.76
CA LYS A 249 -32.24 -35.11 -16.64
C LYS A 249 -32.52 -34.71 -15.18
#